data_dd6a1c995a508742a9dec4588a2d18da
#
_entry.id   dd6a1c995a508742a9dec4588a2d18da
#
_cell.length_a   1.000
_cell.length_b   1.000
_cell.length_c   1.000
_cell.angle_alpha   90.00
_cell.angle_beta   90.00
_cell.angle_gamma   90.00
#
_symmetry.space_group_name_H-M   'P 1'
#
loop_
_entity.id
_entity.type
_entity.pdbx_description
1 polymer ?
#
loop_
_entity_poly.entity_id
_entity_poly.type
_entity_poly.pdbx_seq_one_letter_code
_entity_poly.pdbx_strand_id
1 'polypeptide(L)'
;MFGLGATQKKLFEHHWLGELSEYVTAVAWSTDAKSAASSATGEVLLWEGENSQATLMLSSAATVELSIDCLDFSPNGQFLAAVGQDGKVSIWHLKPEPELVTTLENAPKWVDQLSWNPTRNQLAFSVGRYVPLWDAESQEKVVTLPFESSSVWGISWHPRGEYLATAGDLEVKVWNAKDWDDDSYVLILPAASIAIAWSPDGEYIAASSLDYAIAVWSWKVPYPWVMRGFPGKIRNLAWSGPFSGNAPLLAASSAKGIAIWKKQADDREGWDPSALELHNDVVQDLGFQPKQLLLASASDDGWLYLWQRAQQVVQILEGAANGFFCLAWHPERHQLVAGGVKVGSCSFGLSPS
;
A
#
# COMPACT_ATOMS: atom_id res chain seq x y z
N MET A 1 -1.26 -34.76 7.41
CA MET A 1 -1.29 -34.65 8.88
C MET A 1 0.13 -34.34 9.33
N PHE A 2 0.50 -33.07 9.38
CA PHE A 2 1.81 -32.65 9.88
C PHE A 2 1.64 -32.38 11.37
N GLY A 3 2.35 -33.14 12.19
CA GLY A 3 2.31 -33.05 13.63
C GLY A 3 2.87 -31.69 14.10
N LEU A 4 2.00 -30.80 14.57
CA LEU A 4 2.34 -29.63 15.38
C LEU A 4 2.66 -30.10 16.80
N GLY A 5 3.89 -30.52 17.02
CA GLY A 5 4.43 -30.91 18.31
C GLY A 5 5.61 -30.03 18.69
N ALA A 6 5.36 -28.82 19.10
CA ALA A 6 6.08 -27.94 20.02
C ALA A 6 5.25 -26.65 20.09
N THR A 7 5.01 -26.10 21.26
CA THR A 7 4.39 -24.78 21.45
C THR A 7 5.26 -23.74 20.75
N GLN A 8 4.98 -23.50 19.47
CA GLN A 8 5.63 -22.45 18.72
C GLN A 8 5.20 -21.13 19.37
N LYS A 9 6.16 -20.39 19.91
CA LYS A 9 5.91 -19.09 20.53
C LYS A 9 5.21 -18.22 19.49
N LYS A 10 4.00 -17.75 19.78
CA LYS A 10 3.28 -16.84 18.90
C LYS A 10 4.12 -15.57 18.74
N LEU A 11 4.32 -15.14 17.50
CA LEU A 11 5.03 -13.87 17.22
C LEU A 11 4.15 -12.67 17.49
N PHE A 12 2.85 -12.82 17.20
CA PHE A 12 1.85 -11.78 17.35
C PHE A 12 0.63 -12.34 18.08
N GLU A 13 0.04 -11.50 18.91
CA GLU A 13 -1.23 -11.76 19.56
C GLU A 13 -2.26 -10.72 19.10
N HIS A 14 -3.53 -11.11 19.13
CA HIS A 14 -4.64 -10.24 18.81
C HIS A 14 -4.84 -9.23 19.94
N HIS A 15 -4.80 -7.93 19.62
CA HIS A 15 -4.90 -6.87 20.62
C HIS A 15 -6.28 -6.22 20.67
N TRP A 16 -6.83 -5.86 19.53
CA TRP A 16 -8.12 -5.18 19.46
C TRP A 16 -8.84 -5.47 18.16
N LEU A 17 -10.15 -5.24 18.20
CA LEU A 17 -11.07 -5.40 17.10
C LEU A 17 -11.83 -4.09 16.92
N GLY A 18 -11.84 -3.54 15.71
CA GLY A 18 -12.67 -2.42 15.30
C GLY A 18 -13.77 -2.90 14.35
N GLU A 19 -14.90 -2.23 14.33
CA GLU A 19 -16.04 -2.56 13.46
C GLU A 19 -16.41 -1.36 12.60
N LEU A 20 -16.62 -1.60 11.30
CA LEU A 20 -17.19 -0.66 10.34
C LEU A 20 -18.55 -1.17 9.88
N SER A 21 -19.33 -0.29 9.26
CA SER A 21 -20.69 -0.63 8.79
C SER A 21 -20.71 -1.65 7.65
N GLU A 22 -19.62 -1.68 6.83
CA GLU A 22 -19.43 -2.60 5.71
C GLU A 22 -17.97 -3.06 5.63
N TYR A 23 -17.63 -3.88 4.62
CA TYR A 23 -16.27 -4.40 4.48
C TYR A 23 -15.20 -3.29 4.38
N VAL A 24 -14.04 -3.58 4.96
CA VAL A 24 -12.91 -2.65 5.02
C VAL A 24 -12.22 -2.59 3.66
N THR A 25 -12.11 -1.40 3.11
CA THR A 25 -11.48 -1.15 1.80
C THR A 25 -10.02 -0.79 1.91
N ALA A 26 -9.64 -0.03 2.95
CA ALA A 26 -8.25 0.32 3.21
C ALA A 26 -7.98 0.48 4.71
N VAL A 27 -6.72 0.26 5.10
CA VAL A 27 -6.20 0.49 6.46
C VAL A 27 -4.86 1.18 6.40
N ALA A 28 -4.54 2.02 7.38
CA ALA A 28 -3.23 2.67 7.50
C ALA A 28 -2.82 2.88 8.95
N TRP A 29 -1.50 3.06 9.16
CA TRP A 29 -0.89 3.42 10.43
C TRP A 29 -0.17 4.76 10.34
N SER A 30 -0.30 5.58 11.37
CA SER A 30 0.58 6.73 11.57
C SER A 30 1.85 6.35 12.35
N THR A 31 2.86 7.21 12.30
CA THR A 31 4.10 7.05 13.07
C THR A 31 3.89 7.16 14.58
N ASP A 32 2.86 7.88 15.05
CA ASP A 32 2.51 8.08 16.45
C ASP A 32 1.45 7.08 16.99
N ALA A 33 1.31 5.93 16.31
CA ALA A 33 0.43 4.81 16.68
C ALA A 33 -1.07 5.09 16.64
N LYS A 34 -1.51 5.94 15.73
CA LYS A 34 -2.91 5.97 15.31
C LYS A 34 -3.11 5.02 14.14
N SER A 35 -4.26 4.38 14.08
CA SER A 35 -4.68 3.58 12.93
C SER A 35 -5.99 4.11 12.37
N ALA A 36 -6.17 4.00 11.07
CA ALA A 36 -7.40 4.36 10.40
C ALA A 36 -7.87 3.25 9.48
N ALA A 37 -9.18 3.15 9.30
CA ALA A 37 -9.79 2.25 8.33
C ALA A 37 -10.94 2.93 7.60
N SER A 38 -11.14 2.54 6.35
CA SER A 38 -12.26 2.97 5.52
C SER A 38 -13.13 1.79 5.08
N SER A 39 -14.37 2.08 4.69
CA SER A 39 -15.34 1.08 4.26
C SER A 39 -15.91 1.34 2.87
N ALA A 40 -16.53 0.31 2.31
CA ALA A 40 -17.24 0.36 1.04
C ALA A 40 -18.45 1.30 1.03
N THR A 41 -18.95 1.70 2.19
CA THR A 41 -20.03 2.69 2.31
C THR A 41 -19.55 4.12 2.53
N GLY A 42 -18.22 4.34 2.50
CA GLY A 42 -17.63 5.68 2.64
C GLY A 42 -17.38 6.11 4.08
N GLU A 43 -17.45 5.20 5.04
CA GLU A 43 -17.11 5.48 6.43
C GLU A 43 -15.58 5.50 6.63
N VAL A 44 -15.10 6.42 7.47
CA VAL A 44 -13.69 6.47 7.90
C VAL A 44 -13.65 6.55 9.42
N LEU A 45 -12.98 5.60 10.04
CA LEU A 45 -12.77 5.53 11.49
C LEU A 45 -11.29 5.70 11.84
N LEU A 46 -11.03 6.35 12.94
CA LEU A 46 -9.70 6.58 13.52
C LEU A 46 -9.62 5.99 14.93
N TRP A 47 -8.59 5.23 15.22
CA TRP A 47 -8.26 4.72 16.56
C TRP A 47 -6.95 5.34 17.05
N GLU A 48 -6.91 5.68 18.34
CA GLU A 48 -5.72 6.18 19.00
C GLU A 48 -5.13 5.10 19.93
N GLY A 49 -3.93 4.63 19.59
CA GLY A 49 -3.24 3.60 20.35
C GLY A 49 -4.00 2.26 20.35
N GLU A 50 -4.01 1.58 21.50
CA GLU A 50 -4.68 0.28 21.70
C GLU A 50 -6.13 0.43 22.18
N ASN A 51 -6.71 1.61 22.04
CA ASN A 51 -8.10 1.86 22.46
C ASN A 51 -9.06 1.27 21.40
N SER A 52 -10.03 0.49 21.87
CA SER A 52 -11.07 -0.06 20.98
C SER A 52 -12.13 0.97 20.55
N GLN A 53 -12.14 2.15 21.18
CA GLN A 53 -13.07 3.20 20.83
C GLN A 53 -12.55 4.03 19.65
N ALA A 54 -13.27 3.99 18.53
CA ALA A 54 -12.96 4.76 17.34
C ALA A 54 -13.56 6.16 17.39
N THR A 55 -12.89 7.10 16.75
CA THR A 55 -13.44 8.40 16.37
C THR A 55 -13.94 8.34 14.94
N LEU A 56 -15.22 8.70 14.72
CA LEU A 56 -15.79 8.78 13.39
C LEU A 56 -15.29 10.04 12.67
N MET A 57 -14.52 9.85 11.61
CA MET A 57 -13.95 10.94 10.80
C MET A 57 -14.86 11.32 9.64
N LEU A 58 -15.49 10.32 9.02
CA LEU A 58 -16.43 10.48 7.93
C LEU A 58 -17.54 9.45 8.10
N SER A 59 -18.81 9.88 8.03
CA SER A 59 -19.97 8.99 8.03
C SER A 59 -20.35 8.61 6.62
N SER A 60 -20.88 7.39 6.45
CA SER A 60 -21.48 7.00 5.18
C SER A 60 -22.60 7.97 4.78
N ALA A 61 -22.67 8.31 3.49
CA ALA A 61 -23.76 9.17 2.99
C ALA A 61 -25.06 8.38 2.96
N ALA A 62 -26.11 8.91 3.57
CA ALA A 62 -27.40 8.23 3.73
C ALA A 62 -28.16 7.89 2.42
N THR A 63 -27.72 8.40 1.28
CA THR A 63 -28.44 8.31 0.00
C THR A 63 -27.64 7.68 -1.15
N VAL A 64 -26.31 7.69 -1.13
CA VAL A 64 -25.44 7.08 -2.14
C VAL A 64 -24.24 6.51 -1.43
N GLU A 65 -24.13 5.19 -1.45
CA GLU A 65 -22.97 4.47 -0.91
C GLU A 65 -21.82 4.57 -1.93
N LEU A 66 -20.85 5.42 -1.65
CA LEU A 66 -19.62 5.57 -2.44
C LEU A 66 -18.44 5.20 -1.55
N SER A 67 -17.68 4.21 -1.98
CA SER A 67 -16.57 3.69 -1.18
C SER A 67 -15.44 4.72 -1.05
N ILE A 68 -14.75 4.65 0.10
CA ILE A 68 -13.42 5.23 0.28
C ILE A 68 -12.42 4.11 0.07
N ASP A 69 -11.65 4.19 -1.01
CA ASP A 69 -10.83 3.08 -1.49
C ASP A 69 -9.36 3.20 -1.07
N CYS A 70 -8.93 4.39 -0.67
CA CYS A 70 -7.57 4.62 -0.22
C CYS A 70 -7.52 5.66 0.90
N LEU A 71 -6.67 5.42 1.89
CA LEU A 71 -6.36 6.36 2.96
C LEU A 71 -4.90 6.22 3.39
N ASP A 72 -4.30 7.31 3.85
CA ASP A 72 -2.91 7.32 4.31
C ASP A 72 -2.64 8.48 5.26
N PHE A 73 -1.66 8.30 6.14
CA PHE A 73 -1.20 9.32 7.07
C PHE A 73 0.01 10.08 6.52
N SER A 74 0.08 11.37 6.83
CA SER A 74 1.29 12.15 6.56
C SER A 74 2.50 11.62 7.35
N PRO A 75 3.74 11.87 6.88
CA PRO A 75 4.94 11.30 7.48
C PRO A 75 5.17 11.73 8.94
N ASN A 76 4.66 12.89 9.34
CA ASN A 76 4.72 13.37 10.73
C ASN A 76 3.52 12.93 11.59
N GLY A 77 2.56 12.16 11.04
CA GLY A 77 1.37 11.68 11.72
C GLY A 77 0.33 12.75 12.08
N GLN A 78 0.49 13.99 11.57
CA GLN A 78 -0.43 15.09 11.90
C GLN A 78 -1.66 15.16 10.99
N PHE A 79 -1.58 14.59 9.78
CA PHE A 79 -2.68 14.61 8.83
C PHE A 79 -3.08 13.19 8.42
N LEU A 80 -4.37 13.01 8.18
CA LEU A 80 -4.97 11.86 7.51
C LEU A 80 -5.61 12.34 6.23
N ALA A 81 -5.43 11.62 5.12
CA ALA A 81 -6.15 11.84 3.88
C ALA A 81 -6.92 10.58 3.49
N ALA A 82 -8.12 10.75 2.92
CA ALA A 82 -8.94 9.67 2.39
C ALA A 82 -9.57 10.07 1.06
N VAL A 83 -9.65 9.10 0.14
CA VAL A 83 -10.15 9.28 -1.23
C VAL A 83 -10.96 8.09 -1.69
N GLY A 84 -11.83 8.30 -2.66
CA GLY A 84 -12.64 7.22 -3.22
C GLY A 84 -13.50 7.63 -4.41
N GLN A 85 -14.57 6.89 -4.61
CA GLN A 85 -15.45 6.99 -5.78
C GLN A 85 -16.31 8.27 -5.80
N ASP A 86 -16.42 8.98 -4.69
CA ASP A 86 -17.10 10.28 -4.64
C ASP A 86 -16.31 11.41 -5.29
N GLY A 87 -15.06 11.15 -5.67
CA GLY A 87 -14.16 12.11 -6.28
C GLY A 87 -13.65 13.19 -5.33
N LYS A 88 -13.78 12.96 -4.03
CA LYS A 88 -13.30 13.88 -2.99
C LYS A 88 -11.98 13.43 -2.41
N VAL A 89 -11.15 14.40 -2.04
CA VAL A 89 -9.99 14.20 -1.19
C VAL A 89 -10.28 14.91 0.11
N SER A 90 -10.61 14.15 1.15
CA SER A 90 -10.85 14.67 2.48
C SER A 90 -9.56 14.63 3.29
N ILE A 91 -9.18 15.74 3.91
CA ILE A 91 -7.93 15.86 4.66
C ILE A 91 -8.23 16.41 6.05
N TRP A 92 -7.82 15.68 7.08
CA TRP A 92 -7.98 16.05 8.48
C TRP A 92 -6.62 16.36 9.11
N HIS A 93 -6.61 17.37 9.99
CA HIS A 93 -5.56 17.58 10.96
C HIS A 93 -5.93 16.86 12.25
N LEU A 94 -5.01 16.08 12.82
CA LEU A 94 -5.30 15.13 13.90
C LEU A 94 -4.95 15.62 15.32
N LYS A 95 -4.40 16.81 15.45
CA LYS A 95 -3.97 17.37 16.76
C LYS A 95 -4.46 18.79 16.94
N PRO A 96 -4.89 19.19 18.17
CA PRO A 96 -5.08 18.34 19.36
C PRO A 96 -6.27 17.38 19.25
N GLU A 97 -7.30 17.75 18.50
CA GLU A 97 -8.49 16.95 18.17
C GLU A 97 -8.59 16.87 16.65
N PRO A 98 -9.15 15.77 16.09
CA PRO A 98 -9.35 15.64 14.67
C PRO A 98 -10.27 16.73 14.10
N GLU A 99 -9.79 17.48 13.13
CA GLU A 99 -10.52 18.54 12.43
C GLU A 99 -10.39 18.38 10.91
N LEU A 100 -11.50 18.49 10.18
CA LEU A 100 -11.48 18.51 8.71
C LEU A 100 -10.86 19.83 8.23
N VAL A 101 -9.67 19.75 7.62
CA VAL A 101 -8.96 20.91 7.09
C VAL A 101 -9.55 21.35 5.76
N THR A 102 -9.78 20.40 4.87
CA THR A 102 -10.30 20.68 3.53
C THR A 102 -10.90 19.44 2.87
N THR A 103 -11.75 19.70 1.89
CA THR A 103 -12.22 18.70 0.93
C THR A 103 -11.97 19.21 -0.47
N LEU A 104 -11.12 18.54 -1.24
CA LEU A 104 -10.80 18.89 -2.62
C LEU A 104 -11.76 18.15 -3.55
N GLU A 105 -12.62 18.89 -4.24
CA GLU A 105 -13.64 18.34 -5.12
C GLU A 105 -13.08 18.05 -6.52
N ASN A 106 -13.23 16.81 -7.00
CA ASN A 106 -12.75 16.37 -8.33
C ASN A 106 -13.87 15.70 -9.15
N ALA A 107 -15.10 15.60 -8.60
CA ALA A 107 -16.22 14.98 -9.26
C ALA A 107 -16.44 15.57 -10.69
N PRO A 108 -16.84 14.75 -11.68
CA PRO A 108 -17.27 13.35 -11.56
C PRO A 108 -16.12 12.32 -11.69
N LYS A 109 -14.87 12.73 -11.56
CA LYS A 109 -13.72 11.81 -11.63
C LYS A 109 -13.48 11.18 -10.26
N TRP A 110 -13.28 9.87 -10.26
CA TRP A 110 -12.83 9.15 -9.08
C TRP A 110 -11.39 9.52 -8.73
N VAL A 111 -11.04 9.34 -7.48
CA VAL A 111 -9.68 9.45 -6.98
C VAL A 111 -9.29 8.07 -6.45
N ASP A 112 -8.50 7.33 -7.23
CA ASP A 112 -8.21 5.92 -6.97
C ASP A 112 -6.96 5.71 -6.11
N GLN A 113 -6.05 6.67 -6.14
CA GLN A 113 -4.75 6.58 -5.48
C GLN A 113 -4.41 7.88 -4.76
N LEU A 114 -3.82 7.74 -3.59
CA LEU A 114 -3.14 8.83 -2.88
C LEU A 114 -1.82 8.33 -2.28
N SER A 115 -0.89 9.24 -2.06
CA SER A 115 0.36 8.94 -1.36
C SER A 115 0.98 10.21 -0.81
N TRP A 116 1.34 10.20 0.46
CA TRP A 116 2.09 11.27 1.07
C TRP A 116 3.58 11.19 0.71
N ASN A 117 4.21 12.35 0.49
CA ASN A 117 5.66 12.41 0.41
C ASN A 117 6.27 11.94 1.74
N PRO A 118 7.24 11.02 1.77
CA PRO A 118 7.74 10.42 3.01
C PRO A 118 8.54 11.38 3.91
N THR A 119 8.85 12.59 3.44
CA THR A 119 9.66 13.58 4.16
C THR A 119 8.99 14.94 4.34
N ARG A 120 7.87 15.19 3.67
CA ARG A 120 7.12 16.45 3.69
C ARG A 120 5.62 16.16 3.76
N ASN A 121 4.85 17.07 4.34
CA ASN A 121 3.39 16.95 4.37
C ASN A 121 2.76 17.36 3.02
N GLN A 122 3.26 16.78 1.93
CA GLN A 122 2.76 16.97 0.57
C GLN A 122 2.06 15.70 0.09
N LEU A 123 0.80 15.83 -0.28
CA LEU A 123 -0.06 14.76 -0.78
C LEU A 123 -0.12 14.78 -2.29
N ALA A 124 0.20 13.65 -2.92
CA ALA A 124 -0.07 13.39 -4.34
C ALA A 124 -1.30 12.49 -4.46
N PHE A 125 -2.19 12.75 -5.43
CA PHE A 125 -3.37 11.91 -5.67
C PHE A 125 -3.73 11.86 -7.15
N SER A 126 -4.34 10.76 -7.61
CA SER A 126 -4.69 10.57 -9.02
C SER A 126 -6.07 11.16 -9.34
N VAL A 127 -6.18 11.93 -10.43
CA VAL A 127 -7.44 12.44 -10.96
C VAL A 127 -7.47 12.23 -12.48
N GLY A 128 -7.86 11.04 -12.93
CA GLY A 128 -7.82 10.68 -14.33
C GLY A 128 -6.37 10.77 -14.87
N ARG A 129 -6.12 11.70 -15.82
CA ARG A 129 -4.80 11.90 -16.45
C ARG A 129 -3.88 12.87 -15.69
N TYR A 130 -4.19 13.21 -14.48
CA TYR A 130 -3.44 14.22 -13.71
C TYR A 130 -3.11 13.70 -12.32
N VAL A 131 -2.01 14.21 -11.78
CA VAL A 131 -1.62 14.01 -10.39
C VAL A 131 -1.45 15.40 -9.76
N PRO A 132 -2.50 15.93 -9.12
CA PRO A 132 -2.38 17.11 -8.27
C PRO A 132 -1.51 16.81 -7.06
N LEU A 133 -0.70 17.79 -6.66
CA LEU A 133 0.01 17.81 -5.39
C LEU A 133 -0.53 18.94 -4.52
N TRP A 134 -0.78 18.64 -3.27
CA TRP A 134 -1.31 19.57 -2.29
C TRP A 134 -0.42 19.57 -1.05
N ASP A 135 -0.08 20.75 -0.55
CA ASP A 135 0.76 20.91 0.63
C ASP A 135 -0.12 21.21 1.85
N ALA A 136 -0.04 20.34 2.88
CA ALA A 136 -0.89 20.42 4.05
C ALA A 136 -0.52 21.55 5.00
N GLU A 137 0.72 22.03 4.99
CA GLU A 137 1.18 23.10 5.85
C GLU A 137 0.72 24.47 5.31
N SER A 138 0.91 24.72 4.02
CA SER A 138 0.43 25.95 3.37
C SER A 138 -1.04 25.94 3.01
N GLN A 139 -1.65 24.74 2.97
CA GLN A 139 -3.02 24.50 2.47
C GLN A 139 -3.21 24.98 1.03
N GLU A 140 -2.19 24.81 0.20
CA GLU A 140 -2.18 25.22 -1.19
C GLU A 140 -1.84 24.09 -2.15
N LYS A 141 -2.33 24.22 -3.38
CA LYS A 141 -1.92 23.35 -4.47
C LYS A 141 -0.49 23.68 -4.90
N VAL A 142 0.41 22.69 -4.87
CA VAL A 142 1.80 22.84 -5.30
C VAL A 142 1.93 22.85 -6.83
N VAL A 143 1.41 21.79 -7.46
CA VAL A 143 1.49 21.59 -8.91
C VAL A 143 0.40 20.61 -9.35
N THR A 144 0.16 20.49 -10.64
CA THR A 144 -0.65 19.43 -11.25
C THR A 144 0.16 18.80 -12.38
N LEU A 145 0.61 17.57 -12.18
CA LEU A 145 1.46 16.85 -13.12
C LEU A 145 0.61 16.16 -14.19
N PRO A 146 0.92 16.32 -15.48
CA PRO A 146 0.16 15.69 -16.56
C PRO A 146 0.69 14.27 -16.86
N PHE A 147 -0.22 13.31 -17.03
CA PHE A 147 0.06 11.98 -17.54
C PHE A 147 -0.66 11.77 -18.86
N GLU A 148 -0.21 12.36 -19.91
CA GLU A 148 -0.93 12.63 -21.16
C GLU A 148 -1.48 11.38 -21.88
N SER A 149 -0.79 10.23 -21.75
CA SER A 149 -1.10 8.98 -22.46
C SER A 149 -2.37 8.29 -21.95
N SER A 150 -2.63 8.32 -20.63
CA SER A 150 -3.73 7.58 -19.99
C SER A 150 -4.14 8.14 -18.62
N SER A 151 -5.08 7.48 -17.95
CA SER A 151 -5.28 7.67 -16.52
C SER A 151 -4.08 7.15 -15.72
N VAL A 152 -3.85 7.75 -14.55
CA VAL A 152 -2.84 7.32 -13.59
C VAL A 152 -3.46 6.26 -12.67
N TRP A 153 -2.85 5.07 -12.62
CA TRP A 153 -3.31 3.94 -11.82
C TRP A 153 -2.36 3.57 -10.68
N GLY A 154 -1.18 4.18 -10.64
CA GLY A 154 -0.22 3.96 -9.57
C GLY A 154 0.59 5.21 -9.26
N ILE A 155 0.83 5.44 -7.97
CA ILE A 155 1.64 6.55 -7.45
C ILE A 155 2.59 5.99 -6.41
N SER A 156 3.88 6.34 -6.48
CA SER A 156 4.87 5.93 -5.48
C SER A 156 5.95 6.99 -5.32
N TRP A 157 6.19 7.41 -4.09
CA TRP A 157 7.29 8.30 -3.77
C TRP A 157 8.61 7.54 -3.59
N HIS A 158 9.68 8.14 -4.07
CA HIS A 158 11.03 7.75 -3.70
C HIS A 158 11.21 7.89 -2.17
N PRO A 159 11.88 6.96 -1.46
CA PRO A 159 11.92 6.95 0.01
C PRO A 159 12.53 8.20 0.66
N ARG A 160 13.30 8.98 -0.09
CA ARG A 160 13.82 10.29 0.35
C ARG A 160 12.94 11.47 -0.07
N GLY A 161 11.78 11.23 -0.68
CA GLY A 161 10.88 12.29 -1.14
C GLY A 161 11.41 13.14 -2.30
N GLU A 162 12.48 12.69 -2.97
CA GLU A 162 13.16 13.47 -4.02
C GLU A 162 12.50 13.29 -5.40
N TYR A 163 11.78 12.17 -5.61
CA TYR A 163 11.11 11.85 -6.87
C TYR A 163 9.72 11.28 -6.60
N LEU A 164 8.82 11.54 -7.53
CA LEU A 164 7.49 10.93 -7.58
C LEU A 164 7.36 10.11 -8.85
N ALA A 165 7.10 8.81 -8.71
CA ALA A 165 6.78 7.93 -9.83
C ALA A 165 5.27 7.79 -10.00
N THR A 166 4.80 7.93 -11.24
CA THR A 166 3.40 7.77 -11.63
C THR A 166 3.32 6.75 -12.76
N ALA A 167 2.39 5.81 -12.67
CA ALA A 167 2.24 4.71 -13.62
C ALA A 167 0.88 4.73 -14.30
N GLY A 168 0.86 4.42 -15.59
CA GLY A 168 -0.34 4.32 -16.39
C GLY A 168 -0.17 3.36 -17.56
N ASP A 169 -0.69 3.71 -18.74
CA ASP A 169 -0.57 2.87 -19.93
C ASP A 169 0.80 3.06 -20.58
N LEU A 170 1.50 1.94 -20.80
CA LEU A 170 2.77 1.82 -21.51
C LEU A 170 3.97 2.56 -20.91
N GLU A 171 3.82 3.31 -19.83
CA GLU A 171 4.91 4.10 -19.26
C GLU A 171 4.79 4.33 -17.74
N VAL A 172 5.94 4.59 -17.13
CA VAL A 172 6.08 5.21 -15.82
C VAL A 172 6.77 6.56 -16.03
N LYS A 173 6.21 7.63 -15.49
CA LYS A 173 6.84 8.95 -15.44
C LYS A 173 7.38 9.21 -14.05
N VAL A 174 8.65 9.61 -13.97
CA VAL A 174 9.31 9.95 -12.71
C VAL A 174 9.64 11.44 -12.69
N TRP A 175 9.03 12.14 -11.77
CA TRP A 175 9.11 13.59 -11.61
C TRP A 175 10.11 13.99 -10.55
N ASN A 176 10.84 15.07 -10.77
CA ASN A 176 11.79 15.64 -9.81
C ASN A 176 11.05 16.53 -8.80
N ALA A 177 10.98 16.12 -7.53
CA ALA A 177 10.29 16.89 -6.48
C ALA A 177 11.03 18.16 -6.01
N LYS A 178 12.23 18.42 -6.54
CA LYS A 178 12.98 19.67 -6.33
C LYS A 178 12.66 20.72 -7.39
N ASP A 179 12.21 20.27 -8.56
CA ASP A 179 11.85 21.12 -9.69
C ASP A 179 10.72 20.45 -10.51
N TRP A 180 9.50 20.89 -10.31
CA TRP A 180 8.32 20.32 -10.96
C TRP A 180 8.16 20.78 -12.43
N ASP A 181 8.94 21.77 -12.87
CA ASP A 181 8.97 22.26 -14.24
C ASP A 181 9.94 21.45 -15.12
N ASP A 182 10.79 20.60 -14.49
CA ASP A 182 11.66 19.66 -15.21
C ASP A 182 10.83 18.61 -15.97
N ASP A 183 11.34 18.17 -17.11
CA ASP A 183 10.77 17.05 -17.85
C ASP A 183 10.84 15.77 -17.02
N SER A 184 9.76 14.98 -17.04
CA SER A 184 9.74 13.69 -16.35
C SER A 184 10.70 12.68 -17.02
N TYR A 185 11.36 11.87 -16.21
CA TYR A 185 12.09 10.71 -16.72
C TYR A 185 11.10 9.58 -17.05
N VAL A 186 11.09 9.14 -18.32
CA VAL A 186 10.11 8.15 -18.81
C VAL A 186 10.73 6.76 -18.86
N LEU A 187 10.05 5.79 -18.22
CA LEU A 187 10.37 4.37 -18.26
C LEU A 187 9.27 3.64 -19.05
N ILE A 188 9.66 2.91 -20.09
CA ILE A 188 8.70 2.26 -21.00
C ILE A 188 8.26 0.91 -20.48
N LEU A 189 6.96 0.67 -20.49
CA LEU A 189 6.31 -0.60 -20.14
C LEU A 189 5.73 -1.29 -21.37
N PRO A 190 5.65 -2.64 -21.35
CA PRO A 190 5.02 -3.40 -22.45
C PRO A 190 3.50 -3.30 -22.47
N ALA A 191 2.87 -3.02 -21.32
CA ALA A 191 1.43 -2.84 -21.16
C ALA A 191 1.15 -1.95 -19.93
N ALA A 192 -0.12 -1.62 -19.70
CA ALA A 192 -0.56 -0.80 -18.59
C ALA A 192 -0.14 -1.34 -17.21
N SER A 193 0.22 -0.44 -16.30
CA SER A 193 0.65 -0.75 -14.94
C SER A 193 -0.40 -0.33 -13.92
N ILE A 194 -0.74 -1.24 -13.02
CA ILE A 194 -1.70 -1.01 -11.92
C ILE A 194 -1.04 -0.95 -10.54
N ALA A 195 0.21 -1.35 -10.42
CA ALA A 195 0.97 -1.26 -9.18
C ALA A 195 2.41 -0.82 -9.48
N ILE A 196 2.88 0.13 -8.69
CA ILE A 196 4.24 0.66 -8.77
C ILE A 196 4.80 0.83 -7.35
N ALA A 197 6.07 0.50 -7.15
CA ALA A 197 6.74 0.66 -5.87
C ALA A 197 8.22 1.00 -6.03
N TRP A 198 8.68 2.03 -5.32
CA TRP A 198 10.09 2.25 -5.07
C TRP A 198 10.62 1.30 -4.01
N SER A 199 11.84 0.81 -4.19
CA SER A 199 12.56 0.10 -3.13
C SER A 199 12.94 1.06 -1.99
N PRO A 200 13.01 0.58 -0.73
CA PRO A 200 13.28 1.45 0.43
C PRO A 200 14.70 2.03 0.46
N ASP A 201 15.63 1.51 -0.32
CA ASP A 201 16.97 2.10 -0.55
C ASP A 201 16.96 3.18 -1.62
N GLY A 202 15.90 3.26 -2.44
CA GLY A 202 15.77 4.20 -3.56
C GLY A 202 16.52 3.80 -4.82
N GLU A 203 17.07 2.58 -4.86
CA GLU A 203 17.89 2.11 -5.98
C GLU A 203 17.06 1.44 -7.09
N TYR A 204 15.82 0.99 -6.80
CA TYR A 204 14.98 0.26 -7.74
C TYR A 204 13.57 0.82 -7.81
N ILE A 205 12.97 0.72 -9.01
CA ILE A 205 11.53 0.91 -9.25
C ILE A 205 10.98 -0.40 -9.81
N ALA A 206 9.91 -0.91 -9.23
CA ALA A 206 9.16 -2.03 -9.77
C ALA A 206 7.78 -1.57 -10.24
N ALA A 207 7.35 -1.99 -11.42
CA ALA A 207 6.01 -1.76 -11.92
C ALA A 207 5.41 -3.07 -12.43
N SER A 208 4.18 -3.38 -12.00
CA SER A 208 3.42 -4.50 -12.57
C SER A 208 2.90 -4.13 -13.95
N SER A 209 2.63 -5.14 -14.77
CA SER A 209 2.06 -4.94 -16.10
C SER A 209 0.87 -5.87 -16.33
N LEU A 210 -0.16 -5.40 -17.03
CA LEU A 210 -1.37 -6.18 -17.34
C LEU A 210 -1.10 -7.39 -18.25
N ASP A 211 0.09 -7.49 -18.86
CA ASP A 211 0.56 -8.69 -19.58
C ASP A 211 1.19 -9.75 -18.63
N TYR A 212 0.90 -9.67 -17.33
CA TYR A 212 1.36 -10.58 -16.28
C TYR A 212 2.88 -10.60 -16.13
N ALA A 213 3.49 -9.45 -16.21
CA ALA A 213 4.91 -9.25 -15.99
C ALA A 213 5.18 -8.18 -14.93
N ILE A 214 6.39 -8.18 -14.39
CA ILE A 214 6.94 -7.08 -13.60
C ILE A 214 8.15 -6.56 -14.34
N ALA A 215 8.23 -5.25 -14.51
CA ALA A 215 9.44 -4.57 -14.94
C ALA A 215 10.12 -3.96 -13.71
N VAL A 216 11.42 -4.22 -13.54
CA VAL A 216 12.23 -3.63 -12.47
C VAL A 216 13.40 -2.88 -13.09
N TRP A 217 13.53 -1.62 -12.77
CA TRP A 217 14.66 -0.78 -13.19
C TRP A 217 15.58 -0.51 -12.02
N SER A 218 16.88 -0.55 -12.26
CA SER A 218 17.82 0.22 -11.44
C SER A 218 17.62 1.69 -11.74
N TRP A 219 17.55 2.54 -10.71
CA TRP A 219 17.24 3.95 -10.89
C TRP A 219 18.21 4.64 -11.87
N LYS A 220 17.67 5.41 -12.81
CA LYS A 220 18.35 6.06 -13.94
C LYS A 220 18.96 5.12 -14.98
N VAL A 221 18.66 3.82 -14.94
CA VAL A 221 19.00 2.88 -16.01
C VAL A 221 17.73 2.61 -16.83
N PRO A 222 17.69 2.91 -18.14
CA PRO A 222 16.45 2.86 -18.93
C PRO A 222 15.96 1.45 -19.26
N TYR A 223 16.78 0.43 -19.09
CA TYR A 223 16.47 -0.95 -19.45
C TYR A 223 16.08 -1.76 -18.22
N PRO A 224 14.83 -2.29 -18.14
CA PRO A 224 14.39 -3.09 -17.01
C PRO A 224 14.82 -4.55 -17.12
N TRP A 225 14.89 -5.21 -15.97
CA TRP A 225 14.67 -6.64 -15.90
C TRP A 225 13.17 -6.92 -15.99
N VAL A 226 12.78 -7.85 -16.86
CA VAL A 226 11.38 -8.22 -17.05
C VAL A 226 11.15 -9.62 -16.49
N MET A 227 10.36 -9.70 -15.44
CA MET A 227 10.01 -10.91 -14.72
C MET A 227 8.67 -11.44 -15.21
N ARG A 228 8.62 -12.71 -15.64
CA ARG A 228 7.44 -13.37 -16.22
C ARG A 228 7.13 -14.68 -15.51
N GLY A 229 6.00 -15.29 -15.85
CA GLY A 229 5.58 -16.58 -15.31
C GLY A 229 4.50 -16.48 -14.24
N PHE A 230 3.86 -15.33 -14.10
CA PHE A 230 2.75 -15.15 -13.18
C PHE A 230 1.46 -15.81 -13.73
N PRO A 231 0.67 -16.48 -12.87
CA PRO A 231 -0.56 -17.17 -13.29
C PRO A 231 -1.73 -16.21 -13.57
N GLY A 232 -1.62 -14.94 -13.21
CA GLY A 232 -2.67 -13.95 -13.36
C GLY A 232 -2.18 -12.52 -13.08
N LYS A 233 -3.13 -11.62 -12.93
CA LYS A 233 -2.83 -10.20 -12.60
C LYS A 233 -1.96 -10.10 -11.36
N ILE A 234 -0.96 -9.24 -11.43
CA ILE A 234 -0.12 -8.86 -10.30
C ILE A 234 -0.83 -7.70 -9.60
N ARG A 235 -1.34 -7.96 -8.40
CA ARG A 235 -2.16 -6.99 -7.66
C ARG A 235 -1.31 -6.03 -6.86
N ASN A 236 -0.34 -6.58 -6.11
CA ASN A 236 0.49 -5.82 -5.18
C ASN A 236 1.96 -6.12 -5.39
N LEU A 237 2.77 -5.12 -5.09
CA LEU A 237 4.22 -5.16 -5.06
C LEU A 237 4.69 -4.66 -3.69
N ALA A 238 5.54 -5.41 -3.02
CA ALA A 238 6.13 -4.99 -1.75
C ALA A 238 7.64 -5.27 -1.72
N TRP A 239 8.39 -4.29 -1.24
CA TRP A 239 9.82 -4.41 -1.03
C TRP A 239 10.15 -4.69 0.42
N SER A 240 11.09 -5.60 0.68
CA SER A 240 11.61 -5.82 2.03
C SER A 240 12.52 -4.69 2.49
N GLY A 241 12.80 -4.61 3.78
CA GLY A 241 13.93 -3.83 4.26
C GLY A 241 15.26 -4.31 3.64
N PRO A 242 16.29 -3.46 3.57
CA PRO A 242 17.62 -3.85 3.12
C PRO A 242 18.23 -4.86 4.11
N PHE A 243 18.95 -5.87 3.62
CA PHE A 243 19.56 -6.90 4.46
C PHE A 243 20.96 -7.29 3.99
N SER A 244 21.88 -7.35 4.92
CA SER A 244 23.23 -7.90 4.71
C SER A 244 23.96 -7.40 3.44
N GLY A 245 23.80 -6.14 3.07
CA GLY A 245 24.44 -5.54 1.90
C GLY A 245 23.88 -6.00 0.54
N ASN A 246 22.75 -6.70 0.53
CA ASN A 246 22.05 -7.11 -0.68
C ASN A 246 20.92 -6.12 -1.02
N ALA A 247 20.49 -6.14 -2.28
CA ALA A 247 19.26 -5.47 -2.70
C ALA A 247 18.05 -6.00 -1.91
N PRO A 248 17.02 -5.16 -1.63
CA PRO A 248 15.78 -5.62 -1.04
C PRO A 248 15.12 -6.74 -1.84
N LEU A 249 14.41 -7.65 -1.15
CA LEU A 249 13.55 -8.63 -1.81
C LEU A 249 12.33 -7.93 -2.39
N LEU A 250 11.86 -8.35 -3.56
CA LEU A 250 10.58 -7.95 -4.12
C LEU A 250 9.58 -9.08 -3.98
N ALA A 251 8.46 -8.82 -3.30
CA ALA A 251 7.32 -9.72 -3.25
C ALA A 251 6.21 -9.21 -4.18
N ALA A 252 5.52 -10.13 -4.86
CA ALA A 252 4.42 -9.82 -5.74
C ALA A 252 3.29 -10.84 -5.58
N SER A 253 2.04 -10.39 -5.39
CA SER A 253 0.87 -11.27 -5.36
C SER A 253 0.29 -11.47 -6.76
N SER A 254 -0.02 -12.73 -7.11
CA SER A 254 -0.70 -13.08 -8.36
C SER A 254 -1.58 -14.30 -8.15
N ALA A 255 -2.87 -14.18 -8.40
CA ALA A 255 -3.86 -15.19 -8.05
C ALA A 255 -3.71 -15.60 -6.56
N LYS A 256 -3.55 -16.89 -6.26
CA LYS A 256 -3.38 -17.41 -4.89
C LYS A 256 -1.92 -17.58 -4.46
N GLY A 257 -0.96 -17.19 -5.30
CA GLY A 257 0.47 -17.32 -5.04
C GLY A 257 1.16 -15.99 -4.78
N ILE A 258 2.33 -16.07 -4.16
CA ILE A 258 3.23 -14.94 -3.96
C ILE A 258 4.57 -15.31 -4.56
N ALA A 259 5.07 -14.51 -5.48
CA ALA A 259 6.42 -14.63 -6.00
C ALA A 259 7.38 -13.74 -5.19
N ILE A 260 8.49 -14.31 -4.77
CA ILE A 260 9.58 -13.57 -4.11
C ILE A 260 10.77 -13.54 -5.05
N TRP A 261 11.29 -12.35 -5.31
CA TRP A 261 12.41 -12.12 -6.21
C TRP A 261 13.60 -11.61 -5.43
N LYS A 262 14.77 -12.24 -5.66
CA LYS A 262 16.04 -11.87 -5.04
C LYS A 262 17.03 -11.47 -6.13
N LYS A 263 17.58 -10.25 -6.03
CA LYS A 263 18.61 -9.76 -6.92
C LYS A 263 19.89 -10.59 -6.78
N GLN A 264 20.43 -11.05 -7.92
CA GLN A 264 21.73 -11.72 -7.97
C GLN A 264 22.87 -10.70 -7.95
N ALA A 265 24.06 -11.16 -7.56
CA ALA A 265 25.25 -10.31 -7.50
C ALA A 265 25.73 -9.87 -8.89
N ASP A 266 25.59 -10.73 -9.91
CA ASP A 266 25.84 -10.41 -11.30
C ASP A 266 24.56 -9.84 -11.92
N ASP A 267 24.62 -8.63 -12.44
CA ASP A 267 23.49 -7.96 -13.09
C ASP A 267 22.96 -8.72 -14.32
N ARG A 268 23.79 -9.54 -14.95
CA ARG A 268 23.38 -10.38 -16.10
C ARG A 268 22.48 -11.55 -15.67
N GLU A 269 22.62 -12.02 -14.45
CA GLU A 269 21.75 -13.06 -13.87
C GLU A 269 20.40 -12.49 -13.41
N GLY A 270 20.35 -11.18 -13.15
CA GLY A 270 19.13 -10.45 -12.81
C GLY A 270 18.55 -10.84 -11.47
N TRP A 271 17.32 -11.37 -11.47
CA TRP A 271 16.53 -11.67 -10.28
C TRP A 271 16.07 -13.12 -10.26
N ASP A 272 16.32 -13.82 -9.16
CA ASP A 272 15.94 -15.21 -8.94
C ASP A 272 14.56 -15.31 -8.29
N PRO A 273 13.62 -16.10 -8.85
CA PRO A 273 12.30 -16.30 -8.27
C PRO A 273 12.26 -17.42 -7.23
N SER A 274 11.39 -17.26 -6.24
CA SER A 274 10.85 -18.34 -5.43
C SER A 274 9.37 -18.11 -5.21
N ALA A 275 8.59 -19.17 -4.95
CA ALA A 275 7.15 -19.08 -4.76
C ALA A 275 6.74 -19.44 -3.33
N LEU A 276 5.72 -18.74 -2.82
CA LEU A 276 5.03 -19.07 -1.58
C LEU A 276 3.61 -19.49 -1.96
N GLU A 277 3.31 -20.78 -1.80
CA GLU A 277 2.03 -21.39 -2.22
C GLU A 277 1.36 -22.02 -1.01
N LEU A 278 0.56 -21.27 -0.28
CA LEU A 278 -0.18 -21.77 0.87
C LEU A 278 -1.62 -21.26 0.91
N HIS A 279 -1.87 -20.09 0.34
CA HIS A 279 -3.22 -19.57 0.23
C HIS A 279 -4.09 -20.44 -0.72
N ASN A 280 -5.36 -20.57 -0.36
CA ASN A 280 -6.33 -21.35 -1.15
C ASN A 280 -7.15 -20.46 -2.09
N ASP A 281 -7.13 -19.16 -1.90
CA ASP A 281 -7.82 -18.16 -2.70
C ASP A 281 -6.92 -16.96 -3.01
N VAL A 282 -7.46 -15.93 -3.65
CA VAL A 282 -6.73 -14.76 -4.11
C VAL A 282 -6.02 -14.03 -2.95
N VAL A 283 -4.74 -13.78 -3.13
CA VAL A 283 -3.98 -12.90 -2.23
C VAL A 283 -4.31 -11.45 -2.58
N GLN A 284 -5.07 -10.81 -1.72
CA GLN A 284 -5.56 -9.45 -1.92
C GLN A 284 -4.52 -8.40 -1.58
N ASP A 285 -3.75 -8.65 -0.51
CA ASP A 285 -2.72 -7.70 -0.09
C ASP A 285 -1.50 -8.40 0.52
N LEU A 286 -0.35 -7.73 0.47
CA LEU A 286 0.89 -8.18 1.06
C LEU A 286 1.79 -7.00 1.43
N GLY A 287 2.58 -7.17 2.49
CA GLY A 287 3.51 -6.14 2.92
C GLY A 287 4.63 -6.68 3.79
N PHE A 288 5.84 -6.17 3.61
CA PHE A 288 6.93 -6.44 4.53
C PHE A 288 6.85 -5.53 5.75
N GLN A 289 7.16 -6.08 6.91
CA GLN A 289 7.41 -5.27 8.08
C GLN A 289 8.57 -4.30 7.79
N PRO A 290 8.42 -3.01 8.09
CA PRO A 290 9.46 -2.01 7.81
C PRO A 290 10.83 -2.43 8.36
N LYS A 291 11.87 -2.29 7.54
CA LYS A 291 13.26 -2.63 7.85
C LYS A 291 13.52 -4.11 8.19
N GLN A 292 12.56 -5.01 7.89
CA GLN A 292 12.64 -6.44 8.21
C GLN A 292 12.40 -7.30 6.97
N LEU A 293 12.61 -8.62 7.14
CA LEU A 293 12.29 -9.65 6.15
C LEU A 293 11.02 -10.45 6.51
N LEU A 294 10.24 -9.98 7.48
CA LEU A 294 8.95 -10.57 7.83
C LEU A 294 7.89 -10.05 6.86
N LEU A 295 7.31 -10.93 6.07
CA LEU A 295 6.24 -10.62 5.13
C LEU A 295 4.90 -11.03 5.75
N ALA A 296 3.88 -10.19 5.63
CA ALA A 296 2.48 -10.55 5.84
C ALA A 296 1.76 -10.68 4.51
N SER A 297 0.82 -11.61 4.40
CA SER A 297 -0.07 -11.75 3.26
C SER A 297 -1.49 -12.01 3.71
N ALA A 298 -2.44 -11.32 3.07
CA ALA A 298 -3.88 -11.35 3.33
C ALA A 298 -4.63 -11.90 2.11
N SER A 299 -5.63 -12.76 2.33
CA SER A 299 -6.32 -13.45 1.23
C SER A 299 -7.83 -13.58 1.47
N ASP A 300 -8.56 -13.78 0.37
CA ASP A 300 -9.98 -14.12 0.33
C ASP A 300 -10.28 -15.46 1.03
N ASP A 301 -9.28 -16.30 1.26
CA ASP A 301 -9.44 -17.55 2.01
C ASP A 301 -9.67 -17.36 3.53
N GLY A 302 -9.65 -16.12 4.01
CA GLY A 302 -9.88 -15.77 5.41
C GLY A 302 -8.66 -15.87 6.32
N TRP A 303 -7.50 -16.15 5.75
CA TRP A 303 -6.25 -16.31 6.47
C TRP A 303 -5.27 -15.16 6.22
N LEU A 304 -4.52 -14.83 7.27
CA LEU A 304 -3.36 -13.97 7.19
C LEU A 304 -2.13 -14.79 7.58
N TYR A 305 -1.15 -14.85 6.69
CA TYR A 305 0.09 -15.59 6.92
C TYR A 305 1.25 -14.65 7.18
N LEU A 306 2.08 -15.02 8.16
CA LEU A 306 3.35 -14.37 8.45
C LEU A 306 4.49 -15.29 8.01
N TRP A 307 5.36 -14.75 7.13
CA TRP A 307 6.45 -15.48 6.49
C TRP A 307 7.80 -14.92 6.94
N GLN A 308 8.55 -15.69 7.70
CA GLN A 308 9.91 -15.31 8.09
C GLN A 308 10.84 -15.38 6.88
N ARG A 309 11.59 -14.30 6.65
CA ARG A 309 12.52 -14.13 5.52
C ARG A 309 11.85 -14.33 4.15
N ALA A 310 10.52 -14.13 4.09
CA ALA A 310 9.71 -14.41 2.91
C ALA A 310 9.95 -15.84 2.35
N GLN A 311 10.09 -16.85 3.21
CA GLN A 311 10.36 -18.25 2.86
C GLN A 311 9.51 -19.22 3.65
N GLN A 312 9.42 -19.05 4.96
CA GLN A 312 8.78 -20.03 5.85
C GLN A 312 7.64 -19.37 6.63
N VAL A 313 6.46 -20.00 6.63
CA VAL A 313 5.36 -19.59 7.51
C VAL A 313 5.75 -19.81 8.96
N VAL A 314 5.62 -18.76 9.75
CA VAL A 314 5.91 -18.79 11.19
C VAL A 314 4.67 -18.55 12.02
N GLN A 315 3.65 -17.96 11.45
CA GLN A 315 2.35 -17.83 12.11
C GLN A 315 1.22 -17.73 11.09
N ILE A 316 0.08 -18.29 11.46
CA ILE A 316 -1.17 -18.25 10.72
C ILE A 316 -2.19 -17.60 11.63
N LEU A 317 -2.89 -16.60 11.13
CA LEU A 317 -3.93 -15.87 11.83
C LEU A 317 -5.23 -16.04 11.08
N GLU A 318 -6.22 -16.61 11.75
CA GLU A 318 -7.60 -16.76 11.26
C GLU A 318 -8.45 -15.64 11.81
N GLY A 319 -9.33 -15.05 11.01
CA GLY A 319 -10.18 -14.01 11.56
C GLY A 319 -11.25 -13.41 10.67
N ALA A 320 -11.13 -13.51 9.37
CA ALA A 320 -12.12 -12.96 8.46
C ALA A 320 -12.83 -14.05 7.67
N ALA A 321 -14.04 -14.42 8.10
CA ALA A 321 -14.81 -15.53 7.51
C ALA A 321 -15.03 -15.39 5.97
N ASN A 322 -15.01 -14.17 5.44
CA ASN A 322 -15.19 -13.88 4.01
C ASN A 322 -13.97 -13.20 3.37
N GLY A 323 -12.78 -13.35 3.96
CA GLY A 323 -11.53 -12.86 3.42
C GLY A 323 -10.99 -11.57 4.04
N PHE A 324 -9.70 -11.34 3.79
CA PHE A 324 -9.00 -10.09 4.08
C PHE A 324 -8.69 -9.35 2.79
N PHE A 325 -8.96 -8.03 2.74
CA PHE A 325 -8.71 -7.19 1.57
C PHE A 325 -7.47 -6.32 1.65
N CYS A 326 -7.10 -5.89 2.85
CA CYS A 326 -6.01 -4.96 3.03
C CYS A 326 -5.25 -5.24 4.33
N LEU A 327 -3.98 -4.83 4.37
CA LEU A 327 -3.15 -4.87 5.56
C LEU A 327 -2.18 -3.67 5.59
N ALA A 328 -1.78 -3.28 6.78
CA ALA A 328 -0.74 -2.26 6.95
C ALA A 328 0.12 -2.57 8.17
N TRP A 329 1.44 -2.49 7.99
CA TRP A 329 2.40 -2.52 9.06
C TRP A 329 2.58 -1.14 9.69
N HIS A 330 2.69 -1.11 11.02
CA HIS A 330 3.10 0.12 11.69
C HIS A 330 4.53 0.50 11.24
N PRO A 331 4.80 1.79 10.91
CA PRO A 331 6.08 2.22 10.34
C PRO A 331 7.31 1.92 11.22
N GLU A 332 7.14 1.92 12.55
CA GLU A 332 8.25 1.81 13.51
C GLU A 332 8.07 0.69 14.54
N ARG A 333 6.84 0.20 14.75
CA ARG A 333 6.54 -0.81 15.78
C ARG A 333 6.28 -2.16 15.14
N HIS A 334 6.37 -3.22 15.96
CA HIS A 334 5.96 -4.57 15.57
C HIS A 334 4.44 -4.72 15.69
N GLN A 335 3.69 -3.95 14.91
CA GLN A 335 2.22 -3.97 14.89
C GLN A 335 1.74 -4.07 13.45
N LEU A 336 0.66 -4.82 13.25
CA LEU A 336 0.01 -5.04 11.96
C LEU A 336 -1.48 -4.82 12.13
N VAL A 337 -2.12 -4.15 11.20
CA VAL A 337 -3.58 -4.10 11.06
C VAL A 337 -3.99 -4.77 9.76
N ALA A 338 -5.12 -5.45 9.76
CA ALA A 338 -5.70 -6.02 8.55
C ALA A 338 -7.21 -5.80 8.54
N GLY A 339 -7.75 -5.47 7.38
CA GLY A 339 -9.18 -5.26 7.14
C GLY A 339 -9.79 -6.42 6.36
N GLY A 340 -11.00 -6.83 6.72
CA GLY A 340 -11.65 -7.98 6.11
C GLY A 340 -13.14 -7.79 5.89
N VAL A 341 -13.78 -8.85 5.37
CA VAL A 341 -15.20 -8.94 5.12
C VAL A 341 -15.89 -9.71 6.23
N LYS A 342 -16.53 -9.00 7.13
CA LYS A 342 -17.53 -9.57 8.01
C LYS A 342 -18.65 -8.54 8.14
N VAL A 343 -19.88 -8.96 8.25
CA VAL A 343 -20.97 -8.08 8.70
C VAL A 343 -20.62 -7.64 10.13
N GLY A 344 -20.27 -6.38 10.32
CA GLY A 344 -19.60 -5.88 11.50
C GLY A 344 -18.08 -6.12 11.48
N SER A 345 -17.39 -5.75 10.44
CA SER A 345 -16.07 -6.26 10.13
C SER A 345 -14.88 -5.56 10.77
N CYS A 346 -13.83 -6.30 10.87
CA CYS A 346 -12.78 -6.22 11.84
C CYS A 346 -11.49 -5.66 11.23
N SER A 347 -10.90 -4.68 11.86
CA SER A 347 -9.47 -4.47 11.80
C SER A 347 -8.81 -5.14 13.02
N PHE A 348 -7.74 -5.91 12.78
CA PHE A 348 -6.99 -6.55 13.85
C PHE A 348 -5.74 -5.74 14.15
N GLY A 349 -5.59 -5.25 15.37
CA GLY A 349 -4.29 -4.83 15.87
C GLY A 349 -3.54 -6.06 16.38
N LEU A 350 -2.39 -6.36 15.80
CA LEU A 350 -1.52 -7.46 16.21
C LEU A 350 -0.24 -6.85 16.80
N SER A 351 0.13 -7.24 18.02
CA SER A 351 1.37 -6.85 18.66
C SER A 351 2.22 -8.06 19.00
N PRO A 352 3.54 -7.92 19.19
CA PRO A 352 4.39 -9.00 19.67
C PRO A 352 3.89 -9.59 20.99
N SER A 353 3.92 -10.90 21.08
CA SER A 353 3.56 -11.67 22.29
C SER A 353 4.64 -11.54 23.39
#